data_4bde97f1e1bc6a1e3fe9949a9590ac8a
#
_entry.id   4bde97f1e1bc6a1e3fe9949a9590ac8a
#
_cell.length_a   1.000
_cell.length_b   1.000
_cell.length_c   1.000
_cell.angle_alpha   90.00
_cell.angle_beta   90.00
_cell.angle_gamma   90.00
#
_symmetry.space_group_name_H-M   'P 1'
#
loop_
_entity.id
_entity.type
_entity.pdbx_description
1 polymer ?
#
loop_
_entity_poly.entity_id
_entity_poly.type
_entity_poly.pdbx_seq_one_letter_code
_entity_poly.pdbx_strand_id
1 'polypeptide(L)'
;MSRPPPPSRRPGGSPFHHGSHRHLLAAGRPAAPLGRVDALVVPTARRAAALRHAAGLARALAVPLVALCSRWASAAGAAKAADAAGAALLAIDVPEARSLALPALATTDLLADTKFERRTDVSAKRNLGLLIARMVGWRRIVFLDDDITVSDRGDLLRAARLLDVYDGVGLSIGGFPDNSVVCHAHRRTGGYQETFIGGGALAVDPVRTTSFFPDIYNDDWFYLLDDKRLRRVAVTGRAFQAPYDPFAHPDRARAEELGDVLAEGVYSLLDVGGTVRHADRGFWVGFLGRRRRFIDDVSRRVERCPDTPERRRMTLSLKAAHGRLQFITPDLCADYLHAWLADRTRWRRFARRLPTPVRLERALTLAGLEPREIVVRRARGGGYHKVCQSSSYLGVRDEWTPSGSLGHS
;
A
#
# COMPACT_ATOMS: atom_id res chain seq x y z
N MET A 1 -18.95 29.27 -8.81
CA MET A 1 -18.66 28.44 -7.60
C MET A 1 -17.49 29.05 -6.88
N SER A 2 -17.71 29.58 -5.69
CA SER A 2 -16.68 30.29 -4.90
C SER A 2 -15.59 29.29 -4.45
N ARG A 3 -14.34 29.71 -4.61
CA ARG A 3 -13.16 28.96 -4.17
C ARG A 3 -13.27 28.68 -2.67
N PRO A 4 -13.11 27.45 -2.18
CA PRO A 4 -13.06 27.23 -0.75
C PRO A 4 -11.89 28.02 -0.16
N PRO A 5 -12.02 28.60 1.04
CA PRO A 5 -10.95 29.33 1.69
C PRO A 5 -9.74 28.41 1.91
N PRO A 6 -8.50 28.96 1.83
CA PRO A 6 -7.33 28.16 2.16
C PRO A 6 -7.44 27.62 3.58
N PRO A 7 -6.99 26.38 3.85
CA PRO A 7 -7.08 25.80 5.17
C PRO A 7 -6.42 26.71 6.18
N SER A 8 -7.17 27.06 7.24
CA SER A 8 -6.66 27.85 8.35
C SER A 8 -5.36 27.22 8.87
N ARG A 9 -4.28 28.02 9.03
CA ARG A 9 -3.01 27.56 9.59
C ARG A 9 -3.25 26.92 10.95
N ARG A 10 -3.22 25.60 11.03
CA ARG A 10 -3.32 24.89 12.30
C ARG A 10 -2.08 25.19 13.16
N PRO A 11 -2.18 25.25 14.49
CA PRO A 11 -1.01 25.40 15.36
C PRO A 11 0.04 24.32 15.03
N GLY A 12 1.30 24.72 14.88
CA GLY A 12 2.39 23.81 14.48
C GLY A 12 2.52 23.56 12.98
N GLY A 13 1.65 24.11 12.13
CA GLY A 13 1.75 23.97 10.68
C GLY A 13 3.00 24.66 10.12
N SER A 14 3.59 24.08 9.07
CA SER A 14 4.68 24.71 8.31
C SER A 14 4.11 25.47 7.11
N PRO A 15 4.63 26.67 6.77
CA PRO A 15 4.24 27.37 5.55
C PRO A 15 4.76 26.67 4.28
N PHE A 16 5.61 25.67 4.42
CA PHE A 16 6.27 24.98 3.33
C PHE A 16 5.74 23.56 3.10
N HIS A 17 4.80 23.10 3.95
CA HIS A 17 4.29 21.74 3.94
C HIS A 17 2.81 21.70 4.32
N HIS A 18 2.03 20.83 3.67
CA HIS A 18 0.58 20.72 3.89
C HIS A 18 0.28 19.87 5.09
N GLY A 19 0.92 19.24 5.82
CA GLY A 19 0.63 18.50 7.05
C GLY A 19 -0.62 17.58 7.04
N SER A 20 -1.52 17.70 6.07
CA SER A 20 -2.70 16.83 5.95
C SER A 20 -3.37 16.94 4.58
N HIS A 21 -3.75 15.81 4.02
CA HIS A 21 -4.59 15.67 2.82
C HIS A 21 -5.94 15.01 3.14
N ARG A 22 -6.29 14.84 4.42
CA ARG A 22 -7.48 14.09 4.86
C ARG A 22 -8.79 14.68 4.38
N HIS A 23 -8.86 15.98 4.08
CA HIS A 23 -10.05 16.63 3.53
C HIS A 23 -10.39 16.16 2.11
N LEU A 24 -9.46 15.50 1.42
CA LEU A 24 -9.71 14.87 0.12
C LEU A 24 -10.47 13.54 0.25
N LEU A 25 -10.56 12.97 1.47
CA LEU A 25 -11.23 11.71 1.75
C LEU A 25 -12.71 11.93 2.11
N ALA A 26 -13.57 11.07 1.60
CA ALA A 26 -14.93 10.96 2.11
C ALA A 26 -14.92 10.24 3.47
N ALA A 27 -15.71 10.74 4.41
CA ALA A 27 -15.96 10.04 5.66
C ALA A 27 -16.94 8.88 5.42
N GLY A 28 -16.51 7.64 5.65
CA GLY A 28 -17.42 6.49 5.69
C GLY A 28 -18.37 6.58 6.88
N ARG A 29 -19.66 6.35 6.66
CA ARG A 29 -20.65 6.38 7.75
C ARG A 29 -20.38 5.22 8.72
N PRO A 30 -20.22 5.46 10.05
CA PRO A 30 -20.00 4.38 11.03
C PRO A 30 -21.10 3.33 11.07
N ALA A 31 -22.36 3.75 10.78
CA ALA A 31 -23.55 2.90 10.74
C ALA A 31 -23.78 2.22 9.36
N ALA A 32 -22.77 2.20 8.46
CA ALA A 32 -22.93 1.50 7.19
C ALA A 32 -23.15 0.00 7.43
N PRO A 33 -24.04 -0.65 6.66
CA PRO A 33 -24.21 -2.11 6.73
C PRO A 33 -22.88 -2.83 6.54
N LEU A 34 -22.74 -4.02 7.14
CA LEU A 34 -21.55 -4.84 6.97
C LEU A 34 -21.56 -5.48 5.58
N GLY A 35 -20.40 -5.49 4.95
CA GLY A 35 -20.15 -6.20 3.69
C GLY A 35 -19.44 -7.53 3.93
N ARG A 36 -19.01 -8.15 2.83
CA ARG A 36 -18.18 -9.36 2.86
C ARG A 36 -16.78 -9.02 2.36
N VAL A 37 -15.75 -9.52 3.03
CA VAL A 37 -14.37 -9.55 2.53
C VAL A 37 -14.16 -10.89 1.81
N ASP A 38 -13.41 -10.88 0.70
CA ASP A 38 -13.09 -12.11 -0.05
C ASP A 38 -11.73 -12.68 0.36
N ALA A 39 -10.75 -11.84 0.68
CA ALA A 39 -9.43 -12.24 1.16
C ALA A 39 -8.72 -11.12 1.93
N LEU A 40 -7.85 -11.48 2.87
CA LEU A 40 -6.84 -10.59 3.44
C LEU A 40 -5.51 -10.84 2.73
N VAL A 41 -4.89 -9.79 2.18
CA VAL A 41 -3.62 -9.86 1.45
C VAL A 41 -2.54 -9.18 2.26
N VAL A 42 -1.52 -9.92 2.66
CA VAL A 42 -0.43 -9.46 3.53
C VAL A 42 0.90 -9.57 2.81
N PRO A 43 1.45 -8.47 2.27
CA PRO A 43 2.84 -8.44 1.86
C PRO A 43 3.71 -8.49 3.12
N THR A 44 4.59 -9.48 3.24
CA THR A 44 5.43 -9.65 4.43
C THR A 44 6.88 -9.96 4.08
N ALA A 45 7.78 -9.38 4.85
CA ALA A 45 9.22 -9.67 4.81
C ALA A 45 9.75 -10.07 6.20
N ARG A 46 8.89 -10.11 7.21
CA ARG A 46 9.22 -10.41 8.61
C ARG A 46 8.98 -11.88 8.92
N ARG A 47 9.49 -12.34 10.06
CA ARG A 47 9.27 -13.72 10.51
C ARG A 47 7.77 -14.00 10.72
N ALA A 48 7.39 -15.26 10.62
CA ALA A 48 6.00 -15.75 10.70
C ALA A 48 5.20 -15.22 11.91
N ALA A 49 5.87 -14.86 13.01
CA ALA A 49 5.21 -14.27 14.18
C ALA A 49 4.44 -12.97 13.85
N ALA A 50 4.87 -12.21 12.85
CA ALA A 50 4.19 -10.99 12.42
C ALA A 50 2.82 -11.29 11.77
N LEU A 51 2.61 -12.49 11.24
CA LEU A 51 1.35 -12.88 10.61
C LEU A 51 0.25 -13.33 11.59
N ARG A 52 0.56 -13.48 12.90
CA ARG A 52 -0.42 -14.02 13.87
C ARG A 52 -1.72 -13.24 13.92
N HIS A 53 -1.64 -11.90 13.92
CA HIS A 53 -2.83 -11.05 13.96
C HIS A 53 -3.66 -11.21 12.69
N ALA A 54 -3.05 -11.11 11.52
CA ALA A 54 -3.71 -11.27 10.23
C ALA A 54 -4.35 -12.67 10.07
N ALA A 55 -3.68 -13.71 10.55
CA ALA A 55 -4.22 -15.08 10.55
C ALA A 55 -5.45 -15.20 11.46
N GLY A 56 -5.42 -14.59 12.66
CA GLY A 56 -6.58 -14.52 13.56
C GLY A 56 -7.77 -13.77 12.93
N LEU A 57 -7.52 -12.65 12.26
CA LEU A 57 -8.54 -11.89 11.53
C LEU A 57 -9.12 -12.69 10.36
N ALA A 58 -8.29 -13.34 9.55
CA ALA A 58 -8.71 -14.18 8.44
C ALA A 58 -9.63 -15.31 8.93
N ARG A 59 -9.25 -15.96 10.03
CA ARG A 59 -10.08 -16.97 10.70
C ARG A 59 -11.42 -16.41 11.17
N ALA A 60 -11.41 -15.24 11.83
CA ALA A 60 -12.60 -14.59 12.37
C ALA A 60 -13.56 -14.08 11.27
N LEU A 61 -13.03 -13.75 10.09
CA LEU A 61 -13.79 -13.35 8.90
C LEU A 61 -14.19 -14.53 8.03
N ALA A 62 -13.70 -15.75 8.30
CA ALA A 62 -13.86 -16.95 7.48
C ALA A 62 -13.38 -16.75 6.02
N VAL A 63 -12.25 -16.06 5.83
CA VAL A 63 -11.65 -15.77 4.51
C VAL A 63 -10.20 -16.29 4.46
N PRO A 64 -9.63 -16.51 3.25
CA PRO A 64 -8.23 -16.86 3.14
C PRO A 64 -7.32 -15.70 3.53
N LEU A 65 -6.25 -16.01 4.26
CA LEU A 65 -5.06 -15.18 4.36
C LEU A 65 -4.20 -15.44 3.12
N VAL A 66 -3.91 -14.40 2.35
CA VAL A 66 -2.95 -14.43 1.24
C VAL A 66 -1.64 -13.82 1.74
N ALA A 67 -0.67 -14.65 2.10
CA ALA A 67 0.63 -14.22 2.60
C ALA A 67 1.66 -14.19 1.45
N LEU A 68 2.14 -13.00 1.10
CA LEU A 68 3.14 -12.79 0.04
C LEU A 68 4.50 -12.60 0.70
N CYS A 69 5.29 -13.67 0.74
CA CYS A 69 6.49 -13.82 1.58
C CYS A 69 7.77 -13.51 0.82
N SER A 70 8.74 -12.86 1.48
CA SER A 70 10.12 -12.76 1.04
C SER A 70 11.08 -12.54 2.21
N ARG A 71 12.38 -12.56 1.97
CA ARG A 71 13.42 -12.29 2.96
C ARG A 71 13.33 -13.22 4.18
N TRP A 72 12.89 -12.69 5.36
CA TRP A 72 12.73 -13.45 6.60
C TRP A 72 11.38 -14.17 6.71
N ALA A 73 10.42 -13.83 5.84
CA ALA A 73 9.16 -14.52 5.71
C ALA A 73 9.28 -15.67 4.71
N SER A 74 8.57 -16.77 4.97
CA SER A 74 8.46 -17.90 4.05
C SER A 74 7.03 -18.47 4.04
N ALA A 75 6.63 -19.07 2.93
CA ALA A 75 5.33 -19.73 2.80
C ALA A 75 5.16 -20.84 3.87
N ALA A 76 6.22 -21.58 4.16
CA ALA A 76 6.22 -22.58 5.22
C ALA A 76 6.03 -21.97 6.63
N GLY A 77 6.65 -20.81 6.87
CA GLY A 77 6.46 -20.06 8.12
C GLY A 77 5.04 -19.51 8.25
N ALA A 78 4.50 -18.94 7.17
CA ALA A 78 3.12 -18.45 7.11
C ALA A 78 2.11 -19.57 7.38
N ALA A 79 2.39 -20.78 6.85
CA ALA A 79 1.56 -21.96 7.12
C ALA A 79 1.49 -22.30 8.62
N LYS A 80 2.61 -22.24 9.34
CA LYS A 80 2.61 -22.46 10.79
C LYS A 80 1.77 -21.42 11.54
N ALA A 81 1.84 -20.14 11.13
CA ALA A 81 1.01 -19.10 11.74
C ALA A 81 -0.48 -19.28 11.46
N ALA A 82 -0.85 -19.67 10.24
CA ALA A 82 -2.24 -19.97 9.86
C ALA A 82 -2.76 -21.20 10.59
N ASP A 83 -1.91 -22.24 10.77
CA ASP A 83 -2.20 -23.45 11.54
C ASP A 83 -2.59 -23.11 12.96
N ALA A 84 -1.76 -22.36 13.64
CA ALA A 84 -1.99 -21.96 15.03
C ALA A 84 -3.31 -21.18 15.19
N ALA A 85 -3.71 -20.39 14.17
CA ALA A 85 -4.96 -19.64 14.15
C ALA A 85 -6.16 -20.46 13.63
N GLY A 86 -5.94 -21.60 12.95
CA GLY A 86 -6.98 -22.34 12.24
C GLY A 86 -7.54 -21.61 11.00
N ALA A 87 -6.74 -20.77 10.38
CA ALA A 87 -7.12 -19.97 9.22
C ALA A 87 -6.87 -20.69 7.89
N ALA A 88 -7.71 -20.41 6.88
CA ALA A 88 -7.38 -20.77 5.50
C ALA A 88 -6.21 -19.90 5.00
N LEU A 89 -5.34 -20.47 4.15
CA LEU A 89 -4.11 -19.81 3.70
C LEU A 89 -3.82 -20.07 2.23
N LEU A 90 -3.40 -19.04 1.55
CA LEU A 90 -2.57 -19.07 0.36
C LEU A 90 -1.26 -18.35 0.70
N ALA A 91 -0.16 -19.06 0.83
CA ALA A 91 1.15 -18.44 1.04
C ALA A 91 2.03 -18.65 -0.19
N ILE A 92 2.75 -17.60 -0.56
CA ILE A 92 3.62 -17.57 -1.74
C ILE A 92 4.98 -17.05 -1.32
N ASP A 93 6.03 -17.84 -1.57
CA ASP A 93 7.40 -17.35 -1.56
C ASP A 93 7.59 -16.58 -2.87
N VAL A 94 7.46 -15.25 -2.80
CA VAL A 94 7.41 -14.40 -3.99
C VAL A 94 8.79 -14.38 -4.65
N PRO A 95 8.90 -14.84 -5.91
CA PRO A 95 10.16 -14.80 -6.64
C PRO A 95 10.54 -13.35 -7.00
N GLU A 96 11.69 -13.18 -7.63
CA GLU A 96 12.09 -11.86 -8.12
C GLU A 96 10.99 -11.25 -9.03
N ALA A 97 10.78 -9.94 -8.93
CA ALA A 97 9.70 -9.25 -9.64
C ALA A 97 9.68 -9.50 -11.16
N ARG A 98 10.87 -9.66 -11.77
CA ARG A 98 11.02 -9.98 -13.20
C ARG A 98 10.51 -11.37 -13.60
N SER A 99 10.40 -12.30 -12.65
CA SER A 99 9.87 -13.66 -12.90
C SER A 99 8.34 -13.70 -12.82
N LEU A 100 7.71 -12.66 -12.30
CA LEU A 100 6.26 -12.56 -12.22
C LEU A 100 5.68 -12.15 -13.58
N ALA A 101 4.52 -12.67 -13.92
CA ALA A 101 3.78 -12.28 -15.12
C ALA A 101 3.10 -10.90 -14.95
N LEU A 102 3.87 -9.91 -14.48
CA LEU A 102 3.47 -8.52 -14.37
C LEU A 102 4.00 -7.71 -15.57
N PRO A 103 3.31 -6.67 -16.02
CA PRO A 103 3.83 -5.83 -17.09
C PRO A 103 5.08 -5.06 -16.61
N ALA A 104 6.09 -4.97 -17.47
CA ALA A 104 7.22 -4.07 -17.25
C ALA A 104 6.70 -2.63 -17.13
N LEU A 105 7.23 -1.89 -16.17
CA LEU A 105 6.79 -0.53 -15.84
C LEU A 105 7.87 0.49 -16.22
N ALA A 106 7.50 1.48 -17.02
CA ALA A 106 8.40 2.57 -17.43
C ALA A 106 8.90 3.39 -16.22
N THR A 107 8.10 3.46 -15.14
CA THR A 107 8.54 4.07 -13.88
C THR A 107 9.68 3.30 -13.23
N THR A 108 9.68 1.98 -13.29
CA THR A 108 10.76 1.13 -12.79
C THR A 108 12.01 1.30 -13.66
N ASP A 109 11.85 1.25 -14.99
CA ASP A 109 12.95 1.43 -15.95
C ASP A 109 13.61 2.79 -15.81
N LEU A 110 12.83 3.86 -15.58
CA LEU A 110 13.34 5.22 -15.36
C LEU A 110 14.24 5.32 -14.13
N LEU A 111 13.97 4.55 -13.09
CA LEU A 111 14.72 4.60 -11.84
C LEU A 111 15.80 3.53 -11.73
N ALA A 112 15.84 2.55 -12.64
CA ALA A 112 16.83 1.48 -12.66
C ALA A 112 18.25 2.06 -12.75
N ASP A 113 19.20 1.44 -12.07
CA ASP A 113 20.61 1.84 -12.00
C ASP A 113 20.86 3.27 -11.51
N THR A 114 19.83 3.94 -10.99
CA THR A 114 19.93 5.28 -10.40
C THR A 114 20.01 5.20 -8.87
N LYS A 115 20.27 6.37 -8.25
CA LYS A 115 20.22 6.52 -6.79
C LYS A 115 18.80 6.36 -6.21
N PHE A 116 17.78 6.25 -7.07
CA PHE A 116 16.36 6.16 -6.71
C PHE A 116 15.80 4.76 -6.91
N GLU A 117 16.59 3.84 -7.44
CA GLU A 117 16.19 2.44 -7.57
C GLU A 117 15.82 1.88 -6.19
N ARG A 118 14.64 1.26 -6.13
CA ARG A 118 14.16 0.65 -4.89
C ARG A 118 14.67 -0.79 -4.74
N ARG A 119 14.96 -1.14 -3.49
CA ARG A 119 15.39 -2.49 -3.10
C ARG A 119 14.34 -3.22 -2.26
N THR A 120 13.07 -2.78 -2.37
CA THR A 120 11.94 -3.43 -1.68
C THR A 120 11.03 -4.07 -2.72
N ASP A 121 10.29 -5.08 -2.32
CA ASP A 121 9.39 -5.85 -3.17
C ASP A 121 7.90 -5.66 -2.81
N VAL A 122 7.61 -4.68 -1.95
CA VAL A 122 6.24 -4.47 -1.45
C VAL A 122 5.25 -4.13 -2.56
N SER A 123 5.66 -3.28 -3.51
CA SER A 123 4.82 -2.90 -4.65
C SER A 123 4.57 -4.11 -5.58
N ALA A 124 5.61 -4.92 -5.86
CA ALA A 124 5.47 -6.15 -6.63
C ALA A 124 4.53 -7.15 -5.96
N LYS A 125 4.64 -7.33 -4.64
CA LYS A 125 3.73 -8.17 -3.85
C LYS A 125 2.29 -7.66 -3.90
N ARG A 126 2.06 -6.37 -3.70
CA ARG A 126 0.73 -5.78 -3.80
C ARG A 126 0.15 -5.97 -5.20
N ASN A 127 0.94 -5.75 -6.25
CA ASN A 127 0.54 -5.99 -7.64
C ASN A 127 0.24 -7.48 -7.93
N LEU A 128 1.02 -8.40 -7.39
CA LEU A 128 0.74 -9.84 -7.46
C LEU A 128 -0.59 -10.17 -6.76
N GLY A 129 -0.83 -9.61 -5.58
CA GLY A 129 -2.10 -9.75 -4.87
C GLY A 129 -3.31 -9.26 -5.68
N LEU A 130 -3.18 -8.09 -6.35
CA LEU A 130 -4.21 -7.56 -7.26
C LEU A 130 -4.44 -8.50 -8.45
N LEU A 131 -3.36 -9.02 -9.05
CA LEU A 131 -3.40 -9.92 -10.19
C LEU A 131 -4.15 -11.20 -9.87
N ILE A 132 -3.77 -11.89 -8.79
CA ILE A 132 -4.43 -13.12 -8.34
C ILE A 132 -5.90 -12.85 -8.01
N ALA A 133 -6.17 -11.83 -7.21
CA ALA A 133 -7.54 -11.49 -6.79
C ALA A 133 -8.44 -11.19 -7.99
N ARG A 134 -7.93 -10.43 -8.99
CA ARG A 134 -8.66 -10.15 -10.21
C ARG A 134 -8.97 -11.42 -11.00
N MET A 135 -7.98 -12.28 -11.22
CA MET A 135 -8.18 -13.53 -11.99
C MET A 135 -9.13 -14.49 -11.31
N VAL A 136 -9.05 -14.62 -9.97
CA VAL A 136 -9.98 -15.45 -9.18
C VAL A 136 -11.39 -14.85 -9.10
N GLY A 137 -11.53 -13.55 -9.36
CA GLY A 137 -12.79 -12.83 -9.27
C GLY A 137 -13.13 -12.30 -7.88
N TRP A 138 -12.13 -12.20 -6.98
CA TRP A 138 -12.32 -11.55 -5.68
C TRP A 138 -12.51 -10.05 -5.87
N ARG A 139 -13.60 -9.52 -5.34
CA ARG A 139 -14.01 -8.13 -5.52
C ARG A 139 -13.78 -7.25 -4.31
N ARG A 140 -13.53 -7.84 -3.14
CA ARG A 140 -13.37 -7.11 -1.88
C ARG A 140 -12.21 -7.69 -1.10
N ILE A 141 -10.99 -7.34 -1.53
CA ILE A 141 -9.78 -7.72 -0.79
C ILE A 141 -9.35 -6.57 0.12
N VAL A 142 -8.67 -6.93 1.20
CA VAL A 142 -8.05 -5.95 2.10
C VAL A 142 -6.54 -6.21 2.13
N PHE A 143 -5.76 -5.22 1.73
CA PHE A 143 -4.34 -5.18 2.05
C PHE A 143 -4.18 -4.83 3.52
N LEU A 144 -3.35 -5.60 4.21
CA LEU A 144 -3.00 -5.40 5.60
C LEU A 144 -1.50 -5.64 5.76
N ASP A 145 -0.76 -4.64 6.23
CA ASP A 145 0.67 -4.81 6.49
C ASP A 145 0.87 -5.63 7.78
N ASP A 146 1.99 -6.34 7.88
CA ASP A 146 2.26 -7.32 8.93
C ASP A 146 2.57 -6.71 10.30
N ASP A 147 2.60 -5.37 10.41
CA ASP A 147 2.72 -4.59 11.63
C ASP A 147 1.47 -3.74 11.95
N ILE A 148 0.39 -3.98 11.22
CA ILE A 148 -0.91 -3.36 11.48
C ILE A 148 -1.82 -4.31 12.24
N THR A 149 -2.51 -3.77 13.25
CA THR A 149 -3.55 -4.48 13.98
C THR A 149 -4.90 -3.79 13.79
N VAL A 150 -5.96 -4.60 13.68
CA VAL A 150 -7.36 -4.16 13.60
C VAL A 150 -8.14 -4.83 14.73
N SER A 151 -8.62 -4.04 15.68
CA SER A 151 -9.27 -4.58 16.88
C SER A 151 -10.71 -5.02 16.62
N ASP A 152 -11.43 -4.32 15.73
CA ASP A 152 -12.80 -4.66 15.34
C ASP A 152 -12.84 -5.14 13.89
N ARG A 153 -13.09 -6.45 13.69
CA ARG A 153 -13.28 -7.00 12.34
C ARG A 153 -14.43 -6.34 11.59
N GLY A 154 -15.40 -5.75 12.29
CA GLY A 154 -16.50 -5.00 11.71
C GLY A 154 -16.00 -3.80 10.88
N ASP A 155 -14.83 -3.22 11.22
CA ASP A 155 -14.24 -2.15 10.43
C ASP A 155 -13.84 -2.62 9.03
N LEU A 156 -13.30 -3.84 8.90
CA LEU A 156 -12.98 -4.44 7.61
C LEU A 156 -14.23 -4.75 6.79
N LEU A 157 -15.29 -5.24 7.45
CA LEU A 157 -16.57 -5.52 6.80
C LEU A 157 -17.25 -4.21 6.34
N ARG A 158 -17.17 -3.13 7.13
CA ARG A 158 -17.66 -1.81 6.73
C ARG A 158 -16.86 -1.26 5.55
N ALA A 159 -15.54 -1.37 5.58
CA ALA A 159 -14.68 -0.95 4.47
C ALA A 159 -15.03 -1.71 3.19
N ALA A 160 -15.21 -3.02 3.27
CA ALA A 160 -15.63 -3.86 2.14
C ALA A 160 -16.99 -3.45 1.56
N ARG A 161 -17.96 -3.08 2.42
CA ARG A 161 -19.28 -2.59 1.95
C ARG A 161 -19.17 -1.26 1.23
N LEU A 162 -18.34 -0.36 1.73
CA LEU A 162 -18.16 0.97 1.13
C LEU A 162 -17.52 0.90 -0.27
N LEU A 163 -16.88 -0.21 -0.65
CA LEU A 163 -16.40 -0.43 -2.02
C LEU A 163 -17.53 -0.46 -3.07
N ASP A 164 -18.78 -0.61 -2.69
CA ASP A 164 -19.91 -0.48 -3.63
C ASP A 164 -20.01 0.95 -4.20
N VAL A 165 -19.52 1.94 -3.45
CA VAL A 165 -19.58 3.37 -3.81
C VAL A 165 -18.19 3.94 -4.10
N TYR A 166 -17.15 3.53 -3.34
CA TYR A 166 -15.80 4.07 -3.42
C TYR A 166 -14.85 3.14 -4.17
N ASP A 167 -13.79 3.68 -4.73
CA ASP A 167 -12.78 2.95 -5.49
C ASP A 167 -11.67 2.37 -4.60
N GLY A 168 -11.56 2.89 -3.37
CA GLY A 168 -10.70 2.42 -2.31
C GLY A 168 -11.20 2.93 -0.96
N VAL A 169 -11.04 2.12 0.08
CA VAL A 169 -11.46 2.48 1.45
C VAL A 169 -10.35 2.10 2.42
N GLY A 170 -9.73 3.11 3.02
CA GLY A 170 -8.71 2.91 4.05
C GLY A 170 -9.30 2.89 5.46
N LEU A 171 -8.60 2.26 6.40
CA LEU A 171 -8.83 2.44 7.81
C LEU A 171 -8.00 3.64 8.32
N SER A 172 -8.53 4.35 9.32
CA SER A 172 -7.78 5.41 9.99
C SER A 172 -6.65 4.79 10.80
N ILE A 173 -5.39 5.09 10.43
CA ILE A 173 -4.22 4.57 11.11
C ILE A 173 -3.99 5.35 12.40
N GLY A 174 -4.07 4.65 13.53
CA GLY A 174 -3.71 5.11 14.86
C GLY A 174 -2.45 4.39 15.38
N GLY A 175 -2.15 4.59 16.66
CA GLY A 175 -0.93 4.04 17.26
C GLY A 175 0.31 4.84 16.84
N PHE A 176 1.32 4.19 16.30
CA PHE A 176 2.48 4.90 15.76
C PHE A 176 2.11 5.52 14.40
N PRO A 177 2.45 6.81 14.14
CA PRO A 177 2.10 7.44 12.87
C PRO A 177 2.83 6.80 11.70
N ASP A 178 2.12 6.54 10.61
CA ASP A 178 2.73 6.13 9.35
C ASP A 178 3.00 7.37 8.50
N ASN A 179 4.23 7.86 8.55
CA ASN A 179 4.69 9.05 7.85
C ASN A 179 6.14 8.86 7.36
N SER A 180 6.58 9.72 6.45
CA SER A 180 8.00 9.78 6.04
C SER A 180 8.91 10.22 7.19
N VAL A 181 10.19 9.89 7.08
CA VAL A 181 11.20 10.26 8.10
C VAL A 181 11.23 11.76 8.36
N VAL A 182 11.12 12.60 7.32
CA VAL A 182 11.08 14.07 7.48
C VAL A 182 9.83 14.49 8.25
N CYS A 183 8.68 13.92 7.94
CA CYS A 183 7.41 14.20 8.63
C CYS A 183 7.43 13.70 10.08
N HIS A 184 8.11 12.59 10.38
CA HIS A 184 8.33 12.16 11.76
C HIS A 184 9.17 13.17 12.55
N ALA A 185 10.28 13.69 11.98
CA ALA A 185 11.09 14.71 12.63
C ALA A 185 10.29 16.01 12.84
N HIS A 186 9.44 16.40 11.86
CA HIS A 186 8.52 17.52 11.98
C HIS A 186 7.57 17.34 13.18
N ARG A 187 6.93 16.17 13.32
CA ARG A 187 6.04 15.86 14.46
C ARG A 187 6.79 15.88 15.80
N ARG A 188 7.99 15.30 15.87
CA ARG A 188 8.82 15.27 17.08
C ARG A 188 9.21 16.66 17.57
N THR A 189 9.24 17.64 16.67
CA THR A 189 9.51 19.05 16.97
C THR A 189 8.25 19.92 17.12
N GLY A 190 7.11 19.29 17.40
CA GLY A 190 5.82 20.00 17.61
C GLY A 190 5.11 20.41 16.33
N GLY A 191 5.54 19.88 15.17
CA GLY A 191 4.92 20.16 13.88
C GLY A 191 3.60 19.40 13.71
N TYR A 192 2.66 20.01 12.97
CA TYR A 192 1.39 19.39 12.63
C TYR A 192 1.56 18.49 11.39
N GLN A 193 1.26 17.20 11.55
CA GLN A 193 1.24 16.21 10.49
C GLN A 193 0.21 15.12 10.79
N GLU A 194 -0.70 14.89 9.89
CA GLU A 194 -1.64 13.75 9.94
C GLU A 194 -1.16 12.59 9.07
N THR A 195 -1.62 11.40 9.38
CA THR A 195 -1.44 10.21 8.55
C THR A 195 -2.60 10.13 7.55
N PHE A 196 -2.28 9.93 6.28
CA PHE A 196 -3.26 9.65 5.25
C PHE A 196 -3.62 8.17 5.28
N ILE A 197 -4.62 7.75 4.47
CA ILE A 197 -4.88 6.32 4.27
C ILE A 197 -3.80 5.71 3.38
N GLY A 198 -3.46 4.46 3.62
CA GLY A 198 -2.40 3.80 2.89
C GLY A 198 -2.60 2.29 2.76
N GLY A 199 -1.67 1.65 2.06
CA GLY A 199 -1.66 0.22 1.76
C GLY A 199 -1.60 -0.68 3.01
N GLY A 200 -1.22 -0.12 4.16
CA GLY A 200 -1.17 -0.86 5.42
C GLY A 200 -2.53 -1.33 5.93
N ALA A 201 -3.64 -0.65 5.56
CA ALA A 201 -5.01 -1.08 5.87
C ALA A 201 -5.97 -0.52 4.81
N LEU A 202 -5.99 -1.14 3.62
CA LEU A 202 -6.69 -0.65 2.44
C LEU A 202 -7.58 -1.73 1.80
N ALA A 203 -8.89 -1.49 1.77
CA ALA A 203 -9.84 -2.30 1.02
C ALA A 203 -9.94 -1.80 -0.43
N VAL A 204 -9.94 -2.73 -1.39
CA VAL A 204 -10.00 -2.44 -2.83
C VAL A 204 -10.82 -3.49 -3.58
N ASP A 205 -11.40 -3.10 -4.74
CA ASP A 205 -12.00 -4.01 -5.71
C ASP A 205 -11.09 -4.14 -6.94
N PRO A 206 -10.25 -5.17 -7.04
CA PRO A 206 -9.30 -5.32 -8.14
C PRO A 206 -9.97 -5.65 -9.48
N VAL A 207 -11.22 -6.08 -9.47
CA VAL A 207 -11.99 -6.33 -10.70
C VAL A 207 -12.52 -5.03 -11.29
N ARG A 208 -13.04 -4.14 -10.44
CA ARG A 208 -13.57 -2.84 -10.86
C ARG A 208 -12.48 -1.78 -11.02
N THR A 209 -11.58 -1.67 -10.03
CA THR A 209 -10.55 -0.64 -9.99
C THR A 209 -9.27 -1.13 -10.66
N THR A 210 -9.04 -0.68 -11.90
CA THR A 210 -7.79 -0.95 -12.61
C THR A 210 -6.74 0.07 -12.23
N SER A 211 -5.95 -0.25 -11.21
CA SER A 211 -4.79 0.53 -10.74
C SER A 211 -3.66 -0.41 -10.35
N PHE A 212 -2.49 0.13 -10.09
CA PHE A 212 -1.30 -0.62 -9.69
C PHE A 212 -0.48 0.19 -8.68
N PHE A 213 0.39 -0.49 -7.98
CA PHE A 213 1.36 0.09 -7.06
C PHE A 213 2.70 0.26 -7.80
N PRO A 214 3.13 1.50 -8.15
CA PRO A 214 4.44 1.72 -8.76
C PRO A 214 5.55 1.43 -7.75
N ASP A 215 6.73 1.04 -8.23
CA ASP A 215 7.86 0.74 -7.34
C ASP A 215 8.52 2.01 -6.80
N ILE A 216 7.83 2.68 -5.89
CA ILE A 216 8.26 3.92 -5.22
C ILE A 216 7.73 3.95 -3.79
N TYR A 217 8.30 4.79 -2.92
CA TYR A 217 7.71 5.10 -1.62
C TYR A 217 6.39 5.88 -1.81
N ASN A 218 5.37 5.64 -0.99
CA ASN A 218 3.99 6.10 -1.19
C ASN A 218 3.35 5.52 -2.47
N ASP A 219 3.68 4.27 -2.84
CA ASP A 219 3.08 3.53 -3.96
C ASP A 219 1.55 3.44 -3.84
N ASP A 220 1.04 3.37 -2.62
CA ASP A 220 -0.38 3.36 -2.28
C ASP A 220 -1.09 4.69 -2.58
N TRP A 221 -0.43 5.84 -2.37
CA TRP A 221 -0.99 7.12 -2.78
C TRP A 221 -1.14 7.18 -4.29
N PHE A 222 -0.17 6.68 -5.05
CA PHE A 222 -0.26 6.57 -6.51
C PHE A 222 -1.33 5.57 -6.96
N TYR A 223 -1.53 4.47 -6.23
CA TYR A 223 -2.63 3.53 -6.49
C TYR A 223 -4.00 4.22 -6.41
N LEU A 224 -4.18 5.14 -5.48
CA LEU A 224 -5.44 5.87 -5.24
C LEU A 224 -5.71 6.97 -6.27
N LEU A 225 -4.76 7.35 -7.13
CA LEU A 225 -4.95 8.35 -8.17
C LEU A 225 -5.56 7.75 -9.46
N ASP A 226 -6.35 8.56 -10.16
CA ASP A 226 -6.64 8.34 -11.59
C ASP A 226 -5.71 9.20 -12.47
N ASP A 227 -6.00 9.35 -13.76
CA ASP A 227 -5.16 10.11 -14.69
C ASP A 227 -5.20 11.63 -14.44
N LYS A 228 -6.07 12.10 -13.56
CA LYS A 228 -6.29 13.54 -13.30
C LYS A 228 -6.38 13.90 -11.83
N ARG A 229 -6.99 13.04 -11.01
CA ARG A 229 -7.35 13.37 -9.62
C ARG A 229 -7.29 12.16 -8.69
N LEU A 230 -7.53 12.39 -7.42
CA LEU A 230 -7.82 11.33 -6.48
C LEU A 230 -9.12 10.62 -6.90
N ARG A 231 -9.11 9.30 -6.92
CA ARG A 231 -10.31 8.48 -7.08
C ARG A 231 -11.32 8.77 -5.96
N ARG A 232 -12.52 8.26 -6.07
CA ARG A 232 -13.45 8.31 -4.95
C ARG A 232 -12.96 7.38 -3.86
N VAL A 233 -12.35 7.94 -2.83
CA VAL A 233 -11.79 7.19 -1.70
C VAL A 233 -12.44 7.63 -0.40
N ALA A 234 -12.57 6.70 0.53
CA ALA A 234 -13.15 6.95 1.83
C ALA A 234 -12.26 6.41 2.96
N VAL A 235 -12.48 6.94 4.16
CA VAL A 235 -11.88 6.43 5.38
C VAL A 235 -12.99 5.96 6.33
N THR A 236 -12.80 4.78 6.95
CA THR A 236 -13.71 4.23 7.97
C THR A 236 -12.93 3.41 8.99
N GLY A 237 -13.52 3.17 10.16
CA GLY A 237 -12.93 2.31 11.18
C GLY A 237 -11.52 2.72 11.62
N ARG A 238 -10.83 1.81 12.32
CA ARG A 238 -9.51 2.06 12.90
C ARG A 238 -8.57 0.87 12.72
N ALA A 239 -7.31 1.19 12.43
CA ALA A 239 -6.19 0.27 12.47
C ALA A 239 -5.05 0.89 13.30
N PHE A 240 -4.16 0.08 13.83
CA PHE A 240 -3.09 0.54 14.71
C PHE A 240 -1.76 0.03 14.19
N GLN A 241 -0.87 0.96 13.88
CA GLN A 241 0.50 0.72 13.48
C GLN A 241 1.35 0.37 14.72
N ALA A 242 2.10 -0.70 14.64
CA ALA A 242 3.10 -1.02 15.66
C ALA A 242 4.21 0.02 15.69
N PRO A 243 4.75 0.35 16.87
CA PRO A 243 5.85 1.32 16.98
C PRO A 243 7.13 0.80 16.31
N TYR A 244 7.85 1.73 15.68
CA TYR A 244 9.18 1.53 15.13
C TYR A 244 10.05 2.79 15.30
N ASP A 245 11.36 2.69 15.15
CA ASP A 245 12.23 3.86 15.12
C ASP A 245 12.43 4.35 13.66
N PRO A 246 11.81 5.48 13.27
CA PRO A 246 11.93 6.00 11.90
C PRO A 246 13.35 6.52 11.61
N PHE A 247 14.16 6.77 12.64
CA PHE A 247 15.50 7.33 12.55
C PHE A 247 16.62 6.30 12.76
N ALA A 248 16.28 5.01 12.87
CA ALA A 248 17.25 3.94 13.10
C ALA A 248 18.35 3.93 12.03
N HIS A 249 18.00 4.20 10.78
CA HIS A 249 18.92 4.19 9.64
C HIS A 249 18.67 5.38 8.72
N PRO A 250 19.68 6.27 8.49
CA PRO A 250 19.54 7.42 7.58
C PRO A 250 19.18 7.03 6.14
N ASP A 251 19.53 5.81 5.71
CA ASP A 251 19.19 5.30 4.37
C ASP A 251 17.69 5.21 4.13
N ARG A 252 16.89 5.05 5.19
CA ARG A 252 15.44 5.11 5.09
C ARG A 252 14.99 6.47 4.54
N ALA A 253 15.51 7.57 5.07
CA ALA A 253 15.19 8.91 4.59
C ALA A 253 15.61 9.11 3.12
N ARG A 254 16.76 8.53 2.70
CA ARG A 254 17.17 8.55 1.28
C ARG A 254 16.20 7.78 0.39
N ALA A 255 15.76 6.61 0.84
CA ALA A 255 14.88 5.74 0.04
C ALA A 255 13.44 6.30 -0.07
N GLU A 256 12.98 7.06 0.92
CA GLU A 256 11.65 7.65 0.95
C GLU A 256 11.53 8.96 0.16
N GLU A 257 12.61 9.77 0.08
CA GLU A 257 12.52 11.18 -0.31
C GLU A 257 11.92 11.42 -1.70
N LEU A 258 12.28 10.65 -2.74
CA LEU A 258 11.70 10.83 -4.08
C LEU A 258 10.20 10.56 -4.08
N GLY A 259 9.77 9.44 -3.48
CA GLY A 259 8.36 9.08 -3.41
C GLY A 259 7.54 10.07 -2.59
N ASP A 260 8.11 10.57 -1.49
CA ASP A 260 7.48 11.60 -0.66
C ASP A 260 7.33 12.93 -1.42
N VAL A 261 8.37 13.35 -2.14
CA VAL A 261 8.31 14.55 -3.01
C VAL A 261 7.22 14.41 -4.06
N LEU A 262 7.17 13.29 -4.78
CA LEU A 262 6.22 13.09 -5.87
C LEU A 262 4.78 13.01 -5.35
N ALA A 263 4.54 12.23 -4.28
CA ALA A 263 3.21 12.07 -3.69
C ALA A 263 2.71 13.39 -3.09
N GLU A 264 3.48 14.00 -2.20
CA GLU A 264 3.14 15.30 -1.58
C GLU A 264 2.95 16.40 -2.63
N GLY A 265 3.78 16.43 -3.67
CA GLY A 265 3.66 17.39 -4.76
C GLY A 265 2.32 17.26 -5.49
N VAL A 266 1.96 16.05 -5.93
CA VAL A 266 0.69 15.79 -6.61
C VAL A 266 -0.49 16.10 -5.70
N TYR A 267 -0.47 15.62 -4.45
CA TYR A 267 -1.58 15.84 -3.51
C TYR A 267 -1.73 17.32 -3.13
N SER A 268 -0.64 18.07 -3.06
CA SER A 268 -0.70 19.52 -2.85
C SER A 268 -1.42 20.27 -3.99
N LEU A 269 -1.34 19.77 -5.22
CA LEU A 269 -2.15 20.28 -6.34
C LEU A 269 -3.63 19.94 -6.17
N LEU A 270 -3.93 18.71 -5.75
CA LEU A 270 -5.31 18.28 -5.52
C LEU A 270 -5.97 19.09 -4.40
N ASP A 271 -5.25 19.42 -3.34
CA ASP A 271 -5.72 20.26 -2.22
C ASP A 271 -6.24 21.63 -2.68
N VAL A 272 -5.67 22.17 -3.73
CA VAL A 272 -6.08 23.48 -4.28
C VAL A 272 -6.98 23.34 -5.52
N GLY A 273 -7.55 22.15 -5.76
CA GLY A 273 -8.42 21.88 -6.88
C GLY A 273 -7.74 21.73 -8.24
N GLY A 274 -6.42 21.54 -8.22
CA GLY A 274 -5.63 21.20 -9.40
C GLY A 274 -5.79 19.74 -9.83
N THR A 275 -4.99 19.32 -10.79
CA THR A 275 -4.98 17.94 -11.30
C THR A 275 -3.54 17.44 -11.41
N VAL A 276 -3.37 16.12 -11.53
CA VAL A 276 -2.06 15.48 -11.78
C VAL A 276 -1.33 16.11 -12.98
N ARG A 277 -2.08 16.53 -14.00
CA ARG A 277 -1.51 17.13 -15.22
C ARG A 277 -0.92 18.52 -15.02
N HIS A 278 -1.25 19.18 -13.92
CA HIS A 278 -0.64 20.48 -13.56
C HIS A 278 0.72 20.33 -12.88
N ALA A 279 1.16 19.10 -12.61
CA ALA A 279 2.48 18.81 -12.07
C ALA A 279 3.55 18.80 -13.19
N ASP A 280 3.64 19.92 -13.91
CA ASP A 280 4.63 20.15 -14.94
C ASP A 280 5.99 20.55 -14.34
N ARG A 281 6.98 20.74 -15.21
CA ARG A 281 8.33 21.17 -14.79
C ARG A 281 8.31 22.47 -13.99
N GLY A 282 7.49 23.45 -14.38
CA GLY A 282 7.37 24.74 -13.69
C GLY A 282 6.84 24.59 -12.26
N PHE A 283 5.82 23.73 -12.08
CA PHE A 283 5.32 23.38 -10.76
C PHE A 283 6.41 22.74 -9.89
N TRP A 284 7.19 21.78 -10.44
CA TRP A 284 8.24 21.10 -9.69
C TRP A 284 9.39 22.00 -9.27
N VAL A 285 9.75 23.01 -10.06
CA VAL A 285 10.72 24.05 -9.63
C VAL A 285 10.27 24.70 -8.32
N GLY A 286 9.01 25.13 -8.26
CA GLY A 286 8.45 25.75 -7.06
C GLY A 286 8.29 24.76 -5.89
N PHE A 287 7.84 23.53 -6.16
CA PHE A 287 7.62 22.53 -5.12
C PHE A 287 8.92 22.06 -4.48
N LEU A 288 9.95 21.76 -5.25
CA LEU A 288 11.26 21.35 -4.74
C LEU A 288 11.91 22.47 -3.91
N GLY A 289 11.71 23.73 -4.28
CA GLY A 289 12.13 24.86 -3.47
C GLY A 289 11.39 24.93 -2.11
N ARG A 290 10.08 24.63 -2.08
CA ARG A 290 9.32 24.52 -0.81
C ARG A 290 9.79 23.33 0.01
N ARG A 291 9.99 22.17 -0.61
CA ARG A 291 10.46 20.95 0.09
C ARG A 291 11.81 21.18 0.76
N ARG A 292 12.75 21.84 0.08
CA ARG A 292 14.05 22.19 0.67
C ARG A 292 13.87 23.06 1.91
N ARG A 293 13.10 24.15 1.80
CA ARG A 293 12.81 25.04 2.96
C ARG A 293 12.10 24.30 4.10
N PHE A 294 11.27 23.32 3.79
CA PHE A 294 10.64 22.49 4.82
C PHE A 294 11.66 21.66 5.59
N ILE A 295 12.55 20.95 4.89
CA ILE A 295 13.61 20.16 5.55
C ILE A 295 14.54 21.06 6.37
N ASP A 296 14.90 22.23 5.84
CA ASP A 296 15.73 23.22 6.55
C ASP A 296 15.03 23.74 7.83
N ASP A 297 13.72 24.02 7.76
CA ASP A 297 12.93 24.44 8.92
C ASP A 297 12.88 23.36 10.00
N VAL A 298 12.60 22.12 9.61
CA VAL A 298 12.60 20.97 10.52
C VAL A 298 13.99 20.75 11.14
N SER A 299 15.06 20.88 10.34
CA SER A 299 16.44 20.74 10.83
C SER A 299 16.77 21.77 11.89
N ARG A 300 16.43 23.06 11.68
CA ARG A 300 16.61 24.13 12.67
C ARG A 300 15.82 23.87 13.96
N ARG A 301 14.61 23.31 13.85
CA ARG A 301 13.82 22.93 15.04
C ARG A 301 14.47 21.78 15.81
N VAL A 302 14.99 20.77 15.12
CA VAL A 302 15.72 19.66 15.73
C VAL A 302 16.99 20.13 16.44
N GLU A 303 17.71 21.09 15.86
CA GLU A 303 18.92 21.69 16.49
C GLU A 303 18.63 22.35 17.84
N ARG A 304 17.42 22.89 18.04
CA ARG A 304 16.97 23.52 19.28
C ARG A 304 16.51 22.51 20.34
N CYS A 305 16.34 21.23 19.98
CA CYS A 305 15.98 20.19 20.94
C CYS A 305 17.18 19.81 21.82
N PRO A 306 16.94 19.29 23.04
CA PRO A 306 18.00 18.78 23.90
C PRO A 306 18.87 17.75 23.19
N ASP A 307 20.17 17.71 23.52
CA ASP A 307 21.12 16.75 22.93
C ASP A 307 20.89 15.33 23.43
N THR A 308 20.07 14.59 22.72
CA THR A 308 19.71 13.20 22.98
C THR A 308 20.18 12.29 21.86
N PRO A 309 20.33 10.99 22.08
CA PRO A 309 20.59 10.04 21.00
C PRO A 309 19.54 10.09 19.87
N GLU A 310 18.24 10.33 20.20
CA GLU A 310 17.19 10.49 19.21
C GLU A 310 17.42 11.74 18.36
N ARG A 311 17.74 12.90 18.96
CA ARG A 311 18.06 14.14 18.23
C ARG A 311 19.19 13.91 17.23
N ARG A 312 20.26 13.23 17.65
CA ARG A 312 21.41 12.93 16.77
C ARG A 312 20.99 12.07 15.58
N ARG A 313 20.15 11.04 15.79
CA ARG A 313 19.59 10.21 14.70
C ARG A 313 18.67 11.02 13.78
N MET A 314 17.80 11.86 14.33
CA MET A 314 16.98 12.79 13.52
C MET A 314 17.85 13.69 12.63
N THR A 315 18.90 14.30 13.20
CA THR A 315 19.82 15.15 12.44
C THR A 315 20.50 14.40 11.30
N LEU A 316 20.97 13.17 11.52
CA LEU A 316 21.57 12.33 10.47
C LEU A 316 20.57 11.99 9.37
N SER A 317 19.34 11.67 9.76
CA SER A 317 18.26 11.33 8.82
C SER A 317 17.83 12.53 7.98
N LEU A 318 17.72 13.72 8.58
CA LEU A 318 17.41 14.97 7.85
C LEU A 318 18.53 15.36 6.89
N LYS A 319 19.81 15.22 7.29
CA LYS A 319 20.95 15.40 6.38
C LYS A 319 20.90 14.42 5.21
N ALA A 320 20.48 13.18 5.44
CA ALA A 320 20.35 12.16 4.41
C ALA A 320 19.21 12.49 3.42
N ALA A 321 18.04 12.94 3.92
CA ALA A 321 16.93 13.41 3.09
C ALA A 321 17.34 14.65 2.27
N HIS A 322 17.93 15.65 2.91
CA HIS A 322 18.40 16.87 2.24
C HIS A 322 19.43 16.54 1.14
N GLY A 323 20.41 15.66 1.42
CA GLY A 323 21.38 15.21 0.44
C GLY A 323 20.74 14.45 -0.73
N ARG A 324 19.70 13.65 -0.47
CA ARG A 324 18.93 12.95 -1.53
C ARG A 324 18.16 13.94 -2.39
N LEU A 325 17.53 14.93 -1.78
CA LEU A 325 16.75 15.96 -2.48
C LEU A 325 17.57 16.74 -3.51
N GLN A 326 18.87 16.90 -3.33
CA GLN A 326 19.75 17.58 -4.30
C GLN A 326 19.82 16.90 -5.67
N PHE A 327 19.52 15.59 -5.73
CA PHE A 327 19.49 14.81 -6.97
C PHE A 327 18.09 14.72 -7.60
N ILE A 328 17.06 15.21 -6.90
CA ILE A 328 15.69 15.24 -7.42
C ILE A 328 15.53 16.52 -8.22
N THR A 329 15.45 16.39 -9.54
CA THR A 329 15.29 17.52 -10.47
C THR A 329 13.83 17.69 -10.87
N PRO A 330 13.42 18.90 -11.31
CA PRO A 330 12.09 19.11 -11.87
C PRO A 330 11.80 18.20 -13.07
N ASP A 331 12.81 17.94 -13.90
CA ASP A 331 12.69 17.09 -15.07
C ASP A 331 12.45 15.62 -14.65
N LEU A 332 13.21 15.09 -13.69
CA LEU A 332 12.97 13.75 -13.14
C LEU A 332 11.54 13.59 -12.61
N CYS A 333 11.02 14.58 -11.89
CA CYS A 333 9.66 14.53 -11.37
C CYS A 333 8.61 14.52 -12.49
N ALA A 334 8.79 15.35 -13.51
CA ALA A 334 7.89 15.41 -14.68
C ALA A 334 7.96 14.11 -15.49
N ASP A 335 9.16 13.60 -15.76
CA ASP A 335 9.40 12.34 -16.49
C ASP A 335 8.79 11.14 -15.75
N TYR A 336 8.92 11.12 -14.41
CA TYR A 336 8.30 10.07 -13.60
C TYR A 336 6.77 10.07 -13.75
N LEU A 337 6.13 11.23 -13.72
CA LEU A 337 4.68 11.31 -13.90
C LEU A 337 4.24 10.92 -15.32
N HIS A 338 5.01 11.27 -16.35
CA HIS A 338 4.76 10.82 -17.72
C HIS A 338 4.87 9.31 -17.82
N ALA A 339 5.94 8.71 -17.27
CA ALA A 339 6.13 7.27 -17.22
C ALA A 339 4.99 6.58 -16.46
N TRP A 340 4.58 7.12 -15.30
CA TRP A 340 3.47 6.59 -14.52
C TRP A 340 2.13 6.64 -15.28
N LEU A 341 1.82 7.70 -16.00
CA LEU A 341 0.61 7.78 -16.84
C LEU A 341 0.64 6.75 -17.99
N ALA A 342 1.82 6.52 -18.58
CA ALA A 342 2.01 5.46 -19.58
C ALA A 342 1.79 4.07 -18.97
N ASP A 343 2.35 3.83 -17.78
CA ASP A 343 2.19 2.58 -17.04
C ASP A 343 0.73 2.31 -16.65
N ARG A 344 -0.02 3.33 -16.28
CA ARG A 344 -1.47 3.21 -16.04
C ARG A 344 -2.21 2.69 -17.27
N THR A 345 -1.84 3.18 -18.45
CA THR A 345 -2.42 2.74 -19.72
C THR A 345 -2.02 1.30 -20.02
N ARG A 346 -0.75 0.94 -19.80
CA ARG A 346 -0.20 -0.41 -19.94
C ARG A 346 -0.88 -1.38 -18.99
N TRP A 347 -1.00 -1.01 -17.70
CA TRP A 347 -1.67 -1.81 -16.69
C TRP A 347 -3.15 -2.05 -17.00
N ARG A 348 -3.90 -1.02 -17.43
CA ARG A 348 -5.30 -1.18 -17.85
C ARG A 348 -5.44 -2.16 -19.02
N ARG A 349 -4.56 -2.08 -20.01
CA ARG A 349 -4.54 -3.00 -21.15
C ARG A 349 -4.25 -4.44 -20.71
N PHE A 350 -3.25 -4.62 -19.87
CA PHE A 350 -2.89 -5.89 -19.28
C PHE A 350 -4.05 -6.49 -18.49
N ALA A 351 -4.59 -5.75 -17.53
CA ALA A 351 -5.67 -6.21 -16.68
C ALA A 351 -6.96 -6.60 -17.43
N ARG A 352 -7.25 -5.93 -18.55
CA ARG A 352 -8.42 -6.27 -19.41
C ARG A 352 -8.24 -7.59 -20.17
N ARG A 353 -7.03 -8.04 -20.39
CA ARG A 353 -6.73 -9.30 -21.10
C ARG A 353 -6.69 -10.51 -20.18
N LEU A 354 -6.68 -10.30 -18.88
CA LEU A 354 -6.66 -11.38 -17.92
C LEU A 354 -8.00 -12.13 -17.94
N PRO A 355 -7.96 -13.46 -17.99
CA PRO A 355 -9.18 -14.25 -17.84
C PRO A 355 -9.72 -14.09 -16.41
N THR A 356 -11.04 -13.90 -16.28
CA THR A 356 -11.71 -13.74 -14.99
C THR A 356 -13.19 -14.14 -15.11
N PRO A 357 -13.76 -14.96 -14.20
CA PRO A 357 -13.05 -15.67 -13.15
C PRO A 357 -12.37 -16.95 -13.65
N VAL A 358 -11.24 -17.33 -13.02
CA VAL A 358 -10.60 -18.64 -13.22
C VAL A 358 -10.35 -19.33 -11.86
N ARG A 359 -10.10 -20.64 -11.88
CA ARG A 359 -9.69 -21.38 -10.68
C ARG A 359 -8.36 -20.86 -10.14
N LEU A 360 -8.16 -20.96 -8.83
CA LEU A 360 -6.96 -20.43 -8.15
C LEU A 360 -5.67 -21.00 -8.75
N GLU A 361 -5.59 -22.30 -8.98
CA GLU A 361 -4.40 -22.96 -9.56
C GLU A 361 -4.05 -22.34 -10.92
N ARG A 362 -5.06 -22.10 -11.76
CA ARG A 362 -4.87 -21.46 -13.05
C ARG A 362 -4.40 -20.01 -12.91
N ALA A 363 -4.94 -19.28 -11.94
CA ALA A 363 -4.51 -17.91 -11.65
C ALA A 363 -3.04 -17.86 -11.22
N LEU A 364 -2.60 -18.79 -10.36
CA LEU A 364 -1.21 -18.86 -9.89
C LEU A 364 -0.24 -19.19 -11.04
N THR A 365 -0.59 -20.15 -11.90
CA THR A 365 0.22 -20.45 -13.13
C THR A 365 0.30 -19.24 -14.05
N LEU A 366 -0.83 -18.56 -14.28
CA LEU A 366 -0.86 -17.36 -15.14
C LEU A 366 -0.11 -16.18 -14.51
N ALA A 367 0.05 -16.15 -13.20
CA ALA A 367 0.87 -15.16 -12.49
C ALA A 367 2.38 -15.43 -12.59
N GLY A 368 2.81 -16.54 -13.22
CA GLY A 368 4.21 -16.92 -13.35
C GLY A 368 4.77 -17.62 -12.11
N LEU A 369 3.91 -18.22 -11.27
CA LEU A 369 4.33 -18.86 -10.04
C LEU A 369 4.50 -20.36 -10.21
N GLU A 370 5.58 -20.89 -9.65
CA GLU A 370 5.85 -22.33 -9.65
C GLU A 370 5.25 -23.01 -8.41
N PRO A 371 4.81 -24.29 -8.51
CA PRO A 371 4.21 -25.00 -7.36
C PRO A 371 5.08 -25.03 -6.10
N ARG A 372 6.41 -25.06 -6.24
CA ARG A 372 7.35 -25.05 -5.11
C ARG A 372 7.31 -23.78 -4.26
N GLU A 373 6.82 -22.67 -4.83
CA GLU A 373 6.70 -21.37 -4.21
C GLU A 373 5.41 -21.21 -3.41
N ILE A 374 4.49 -22.18 -3.48
CA ILE A 374 3.12 -22.03 -3.04
C ILE A 374 2.78 -23.04 -1.95
N VAL A 375 2.13 -22.57 -0.88
CA VAL A 375 1.49 -23.39 0.15
C VAL A 375 0.03 -22.99 0.28
N VAL A 376 -0.87 -23.95 0.07
CA VAL A 376 -2.31 -23.76 0.25
C VAL A 376 -2.78 -24.58 1.45
N ARG A 377 -3.67 -24.02 2.26
CA ARG A 377 -4.29 -24.69 3.39
C ARG A 377 -5.78 -24.34 3.47
N ARG A 378 -6.62 -25.33 3.74
CA ARG A 378 -8.04 -25.16 4.08
C ARG A 378 -8.23 -24.93 5.58
N ALA A 379 -9.26 -24.18 5.97
CA ALA A 379 -9.62 -24.00 7.37
C ALA A 379 -10.01 -25.34 8.01
N ARG A 380 -9.62 -25.57 9.25
CA ARG A 380 -9.76 -26.78 10.11
C ARG A 380 -10.40 -28.01 9.47
N GLY A 381 -9.65 -29.11 9.40
CA GLY A 381 -10.07 -30.45 8.95
C GLY A 381 -9.34 -30.96 7.70
N GLY A 382 -8.65 -30.12 6.96
CA GLY A 382 -7.89 -30.48 5.76
C GLY A 382 -6.38 -30.42 5.99
N GLY A 383 -5.67 -31.50 5.65
CA GLY A 383 -4.21 -31.54 5.71
C GLY A 383 -3.55 -30.54 4.77
N TYR A 384 -2.26 -30.28 5.01
CA TYR A 384 -1.41 -29.48 4.12
C TYR A 384 -1.36 -30.09 2.72
N HIS A 385 -1.63 -29.28 1.71
CA HIS A 385 -1.24 -29.64 0.35
C HIS A 385 -0.11 -28.69 -0.09
N LYS A 386 1.10 -29.22 -0.08
CA LYS A 386 2.21 -28.64 -0.84
C LYS A 386 1.85 -28.89 -2.30
N VAL A 387 1.63 -27.87 -3.11
CA VAL A 387 1.50 -28.00 -4.56
C VAL A 387 2.90 -28.25 -5.10
N CYS A 388 3.43 -29.44 -4.80
CA CYS A 388 4.68 -29.94 -5.32
C CYS A 388 4.56 -31.44 -5.50
N GLN A 389 4.75 -31.86 -6.71
CA GLN A 389 4.91 -33.20 -7.28
C GLN A 389 3.70 -33.82 -7.95
N SER A 390 3.94 -34.04 -9.24
CA SER A 390 3.33 -35.02 -10.16
C SER A 390 1.83 -34.92 -10.50
N SER A 391 1.61 -34.98 -11.76
CA SER A 391 0.45 -35.15 -12.61
C SER A 391 -0.59 -36.21 -12.17
N SER A 392 -1.17 -36.10 -10.99
CA SER A 392 -2.29 -36.96 -10.61
C SER A 392 -3.17 -36.32 -9.51
N TYR A 393 -3.81 -35.19 -9.83
CA TYR A 393 -4.88 -34.63 -9.02
C TYR A 393 -6.10 -34.27 -9.90
N LEU A 394 -6.72 -35.29 -10.42
CA LEU A 394 -8.14 -35.30 -10.75
C LEU A 394 -8.88 -35.69 -9.46
N GLY A 395 -9.52 -34.73 -8.80
CA GLY A 395 -10.38 -35.04 -7.65
C GLY A 395 -10.46 -34.01 -6.54
N VAL A 396 -10.41 -32.71 -6.82
CA VAL A 396 -10.78 -31.68 -5.84
C VAL A 396 -12.12 -31.10 -6.24
N ARG A 397 -13.18 -31.47 -5.49
CA ARG A 397 -14.51 -30.90 -5.67
C ARG A 397 -14.53 -29.42 -5.35
N ASP A 398 -15.29 -28.72 -6.17
CA ASP A 398 -15.56 -27.29 -6.16
C ASP A 398 -16.21 -26.81 -4.85
N GLU A 399 -15.44 -26.19 -3.94
CA GLU A 399 -16.02 -25.48 -2.79
C GLU A 399 -15.43 -24.07 -2.57
N TRP A 400 -14.73 -23.55 -3.57
CA TRP A 400 -14.23 -22.15 -3.58
C TRP A 400 -14.94 -21.27 -4.62
N THR A 401 -16.11 -21.67 -5.09
CA THR A 401 -17.01 -20.78 -5.80
C THR A 401 -17.77 -19.91 -4.80
N PRO A 402 -17.92 -18.61 -5.02
CA PRO A 402 -18.85 -17.80 -4.22
C PRO A 402 -20.23 -18.43 -4.36
N SER A 403 -20.80 -18.89 -3.25
CA SER A 403 -22.21 -19.30 -3.19
C SER A 403 -23.08 -18.08 -3.42
N GLY A 404 -23.43 -17.84 -4.67
CA GLY A 404 -24.30 -16.77 -5.13
C GLY A 404 -25.43 -17.38 -5.94
N SER A 405 -26.41 -17.94 -5.26
CA SER A 405 -27.81 -17.95 -5.73
C SER A 405 -28.69 -18.28 -4.54
N LEU A 406 -29.19 -17.27 -3.88
CA LEU A 406 -30.43 -17.40 -3.12
C LEU A 406 -31.55 -17.42 -4.16
N GLY A 407 -32.16 -18.62 -4.34
CA GLY A 407 -33.37 -18.78 -5.10
C GLY A 407 -34.50 -17.97 -4.49
N HIS A 408 -35.23 -17.27 -5.34
CA HIS A 408 -36.55 -16.76 -5.03
C HIS A 408 -37.54 -17.93 -4.92
N SER A 409 -38.24 -17.98 -3.84
CA SER A 409 -39.61 -18.42 -3.71
C SER A 409 -40.27 -17.67 -2.57
#